data_b72dd880ea8c259abdafd0653d7e3df4
#
_entry.id   b72dd880ea8c259abdafd0653d7e3df4
#
_cell.length_a   1.000
_cell.length_b   1.000
_cell.length_c   1.000
_cell.angle_alpha   90.00
_cell.angle_beta   90.00
_cell.angle_gamma   90.00
#
_symmetry.space_group_name_H-M   'P 1'
#
loop_
_entity.id
_entity.type
_entity.pdbx_description
1 polymer ?
#
loop_
_entity_poly.entity_id
_entity_poly.type
_entity_poly.pdbx_seq_one_letter_code
_entity_poly.pdbx_strand_id
1 'polypeptide(L)'
;MRKSFLVLVFLFVIPGGQNAFAQDAPSAFEQAQKLRSELSQLHDREAEIKIRLAELDYDLKPENIERAFAGVGSVHPEELREARRKQLQLEKDRLVGQLSEIDQNQARLETEIQLADSEAYQQSALGASKLRVSLDRITPFMAANFFRLAALFFALIVVGVALAAARRRRTRKLGD
;
A
#
# COMPACT_ATOMS: atom_id res chain seq x y z
N MET A 1 63.72 23.47 7.76
CA MET A 1 62.31 23.94 7.71
C MET A 1 61.44 22.81 7.22
N ARG A 2 60.87 22.01 8.11
CA ARG A 2 60.05 20.85 7.76
C ARG A 2 58.61 21.13 8.22
N LYS A 3 57.73 21.35 7.26
CA LYS A 3 56.29 21.51 7.48
C LYS A 3 55.64 20.13 7.58
N SER A 4 55.36 19.70 8.81
CA SER A 4 54.61 18.46 9.06
C SER A 4 53.13 18.73 8.81
N PHE A 5 52.62 18.20 7.72
CA PHE A 5 51.20 18.14 7.38
C PHE A 5 50.57 16.94 8.13
N LEU A 6 49.89 17.21 9.20
CA LEU A 6 49.15 16.20 9.96
C LEU A 6 47.76 16.03 9.29
N VAL A 7 47.70 15.04 8.37
CA VAL A 7 46.43 14.63 7.72
C VAL A 7 45.70 13.74 8.72
N LEU A 8 44.71 14.29 9.34
CA LEU A 8 43.80 13.57 10.24
C LEU A 8 42.76 12.88 9.39
N VAL A 9 43.02 11.59 9.07
CA VAL A 9 42.09 10.71 8.38
C VAL A 9 40.96 10.34 9.36
N PHE A 10 39.83 10.98 9.20
CA PHE A 10 38.59 10.59 9.89
C PHE A 10 38.06 9.31 9.23
N LEU A 11 38.39 8.19 9.81
CA LEU A 11 37.85 6.89 9.41
C LEU A 11 36.39 6.83 9.86
N PHE A 12 35.50 7.14 8.93
CA PHE A 12 34.05 7.03 9.12
C PHE A 12 33.72 5.54 9.13
N VAL A 13 33.68 4.94 10.31
CA VAL A 13 33.11 3.60 10.48
C VAL A 13 31.59 3.73 10.29
N ILE A 14 31.13 3.41 9.09
CA ILE A 14 29.72 3.22 8.81
C ILE A 14 29.35 1.88 9.46
N PRO A 15 28.52 1.83 10.51
CA PRO A 15 27.96 0.57 10.96
C PRO A 15 27.08 0.07 9.82
N GLY A 16 27.53 -0.98 9.13
CA GLY A 16 26.77 -1.69 8.14
C GLY A 16 25.48 -2.17 8.77
N GLY A 17 24.40 -1.42 8.55
CA GLY A 17 23.07 -1.89 8.80
C GLY A 17 22.84 -3.09 7.89
N GLN A 18 22.90 -4.29 8.47
CA GLN A 18 22.35 -5.48 7.87
C GLN A 18 20.86 -5.22 7.75
N ASN A 19 20.46 -4.63 6.63
CA ASN A 19 19.08 -4.74 6.16
C ASN A 19 18.87 -6.22 5.86
N ALA A 20 18.61 -7.02 6.91
CA ALA A 20 17.88 -8.25 6.74
C ALA A 20 16.67 -7.85 5.90
N PHE A 21 16.59 -8.35 4.67
CA PHE A 21 15.38 -8.39 3.88
C PHE A 21 14.38 -9.23 4.70
N ALA A 22 13.78 -8.62 5.71
CA ALA A 22 12.48 -9.01 6.14
C ALA A 22 11.66 -8.86 4.86
N GLN A 23 11.25 -9.97 4.26
CA GLN A 23 10.15 -9.98 3.31
C GLN A 23 9.01 -9.34 4.09
N ASP A 24 8.82 -8.04 3.88
CA ASP A 24 7.77 -7.29 4.53
C ASP A 24 6.47 -7.98 4.13
N ALA A 25 5.86 -8.67 5.08
CA ALA A 25 4.50 -9.15 4.90
C ALA A 25 3.68 -7.93 4.46
N PRO A 26 2.86 -8.07 3.39
CA PRO A 26 2.11 -6.93 2.88
C PRO A 26 1.37 -6.27 4.03
N SER A 27 1.43 -4.95 4.10
CA SER A 27 0.76 -4.22 5.17
C SER A 27 -0.73 -4.55 5.17
N ALA A 28 -1.39 -4.54 6.32
CA ALA A 28 -2.83 -4.82 6.40
C ALA A 28 -3.65 -3.92 5.45
N PHE A 29 -3.18 -2.71 5.20
CA PHE A 29 -3.76 -1.81 4.22
C PHE A 29 -3.62 -2.32 2.77
N GLU A 30 -2.45 -2.83 2.38
CA GLU A 30 -2.23 -3.41 1.05
C GLU A 30 -3.05 -4.68 0.86
N GLN A 31 -3.19 -5.49 1.91
CA GLN A 31 -4.06 -6.67 1.91
C GLN A 31 -5.52 -6.26 1.69
N ALA A 32 -6.02 -5.26 2.41
CA ALA A 32 -7.37 -4.75 2.23
C ALA A 32 -7.61 -4.21 0.81
N GLN A 33 -6.63 -3.51 0.22
CA GLN A 33 -6.72 -3.06 -1.17
C GLN A 33 -6.79 -4.21 -2.16
N LYS A 34 -5.98 -5.24 -1.96
CA LYS A 34 -5.98 -6.43 -2.81
C LYS A 34 -7.33 -7.14 -2.76
N LEU A 35 -7.86 -7.37 -1.57
CA LEU A 35 -9.18 -8.00 -1.38
C LEU A 35 -10.30 -7.19 -2.03
N ARG A 36 -10.26 -5.86 -1.94
CA ARG A 36 -11.23 -4.99 -2.65
C ARG A 36 -11.13 -5.10 -4.17
N SER A 37 -9.92 -5.24 -4.70
CA SER A 37 -9.75 -5.45 -6.15
C SER A 37 -10.30 -6.81 -6.60
N GLU A 38 -10.11 -7.85 -5.78
CA GLU A 38 -10.69 -9.18 -6.02
C GLU A 38 -12.23 -9.15 -5.95
N LEU A 39 -12.79 -8.45 -4.98
CA LEU A 39 -14.24 -8.25 -4.86
C LEU A 39 -14.81 -7.54 -6.10
N SER A 40 -14.15 -6.48 -6.59
CA SER A 40 -14.54 -5.80 -7.82
C SER A 40 -14.56 -6.74 -9.03
N GLN A 41 -13.55 -7.61 -9.17
CA GLN A 41 -13.51 -8.59 -10.26
C GLN A 41 -14.66 -9.63 -10.16
N LEU A 42 -15.05 -10.00 -8.94
CA LEU A 42 -16.22 -10.88 -8.76
C LEU A 42 -17.53 -10.18 -9.15
N HIS A 43 -17.70 -8.91 -8.83
CA HIS A 43 -18.85 -8.14 -9.26
C HIS A 43 -18.95 -8.02 -10.81
N ASP A 44 -17.81 -7.82 -11.48
CA ASP A 44 -17.77 -7.78 -12.94
C ASP A 44 -18.17 -9.13 -13.53
N ARG A 45 -17.67 -10.24 -12.99
CA ARG A 45 -18.06 -11.60 -13.43
C ARG A 45 -19.52 -11.90 -13.14
N GLU A 46 -20.03 -11.46 -12.00
CA GLU A 46 -21.45 -11.60 -11.65
C GLU A 46 -22.34 -10.88 -12.68
N ALA A 47 -21.97 -9.65 -13.06
CA ALA A 47 -22.69 -8.89 -14.07
C ALA A 47 -22.69 -9.60 -15.44
N GLU A 48 -21.53 -10.13 -15.87
CA GLU A 48 -21.43 -10.91 -17.12
C GLU A 48 -22.33 -12.15 -17.10
N ILE A 49 -22.32 -12.90 -15.99
CA ILE A 49 -23.17 -14.10 -15.85
C ILE A 49 -24.65 -13.72 -15.87
N LYS A 50 -25.04 -12.63 -15.20
CA LYS A 50 -26.45 -12.15 -15.22
C LYS A 50 -26.91 -11.76 -16.62
N ILE A 51 -26.06 -11.10 -17.40
CA ILE A 51 -26.33 -10.78 -18.80
C ILE A 51 -26.52 -12.09 -19.61
N ARG A 52 -25.61 -13.04 -19.44
CA ARG A 52 -25.70 -14.32 -20.17
C ARG A 52 -26.93 -15.13 -19.77
N LEU A 53 -27.32 -15.12 -18.50
CA LEU A 53 -28.55 -15.75 -18.04
C LEU A 53 -29.81 -15.11 -18.70
N ALA A 54 -29.82 -13.79 -18.84
CA ALA A 54 -30.93 -13.09 -19.52
C ALA A 54 -31.01 -13.46 -21.01
N GLU A 55 -29.86 -13.62 -21.68
CA GLU A 55 -29.79 -14.12 -23.06
C GLU A 55 -30.32 -15.56 -23.17
N LEU A 56 -29.90 -16.44 -22.25
CA LEU A 56 -30.38 -17.83 -22.22
C LEU A 56 -31.87 -17.91 -21.94
N ASP A 57 -32.43 -17.05 -21.07
CA ASP A 57 -33.85 -16.97 -20.82
C ASP A 57 -34.63 -16.51 -22.04
N TYR A 58 -34.03 -15.61 -22.84
CA TYR A 58 -34.60 -15.21 -24.11
C TYR A 58 -34.54 -16.36 -25.13
N ASP A 59 -33.40 -17.05 -25.26
CA ASP A 59 -33.22 -18.13 -26.21
C ASP A 59 -34.07 -19.38 -25.88
N LEU A 60 -34.35 -19.61 -24.58
CA LEU A 60 -35.20 -20.71 -24.12
C LEU A 60 -36.69 -20.53 -24.45
N LYS A 61 -37.13 -19.33 -24.86
CA LYS A 61 -38.51 -19.13 -25.28
C LYS A 61 -38.85 -20.01 -26.47
N PRO A 62 -40.04 -20.67 -26.48
CA PRO A 62 -40.44 -21.57 -27.56
C PRO A 62 -40.28 -20.94 -28.95
N GLU A 63 -40.73 -19.68 -29.08
CA GLU A 63 -40.70 -18.96 -30.35
C GLU A 63 -39.26 -18.75 -30.87
N ASN A 64 -38.28 -18.59 -30.01
CA ASN A 64 -36.90 -18.41 -30.40
C ASN A 64 -36.21 -19.74 -30.77
N ILE A 65 -36.57 -20.80 -30.07
CA ILE A 65 -36.14 -22.15 -30.43
C ILE A 65 -36.72 -22.51 -31.79
N GLU A 66 -38.02 -22.29 -32.06
CA GLU A 66 -38.63 -22.54 -33.35
C GLU A 66 -37.96 -21.74 -34.48
N ARG A 67 -37.72 -20.46 -34.22
CA ARG A 67 -37.06 -19.54 -35.16
C ARG A 67 -35.64 -20.01 -35.50
N ALA A 68 -34.89 -20.53 -34.52
CA ALA A 68 -33.54 -21.02 -34.73
C ALA A 68 -33.50 -22.23 -35.70
N PHE A 69 -34.59 -22.97 -35.82
CA PHE A 69 -34.72 -24.12 -36.73
C PHE A 69 -35.61 -23.85 -37.94
N ALA A 70 -36.08 -22.60 -38.10
CA ALA A 70 -36.86 -22.22 -39.29
C ALA A 70 -36.00 -22.39 -40.55
N GLY A 71 -36.41 -23.25 -41.47
CA GLY A 71 -35.70 -23.54 -42.73
C GLY A 71 -34.67 -24.66 -42.66
N VAL A 72 -34.46 -25.29 -41.49
CA VAL A 72 -33.64 -26.50 -41.41
C VAL A 72 -34.45 -27.71 -41.84
N GLY A 73 -34.18 -28.25 -43.03
CA GLY A 73 -34.81 -29.47 -43.54
C GLY A 73 -34.28 -30.70 -42.78
N SER A 74 -34.90 -31.02 -41.65
CA SER A 74 -34.55 -32.19 -40.86
C SER A 74 -35.66 -33.22 -40.89
N VAL A 75 -35.29 -34.52 -40.89
CA VAL A 75 -36.25 -35.63 -40.77
C VAL A 75 -36.86 -35.70 -39.37
N HIS A 76 -36.15 -35.19 -38.34
CA HIS A 76 -36.57 -35.21 -36.94
C HIS A 76 -36.46 -33.81 -36.30
N PRO A 77 -37.28 -32.83 -36.69
CA PRO A 77 -37.16 -31.47 -36.21
C PRO A 77 -37.43 -31.33 -34.69
N GLU A 78 -38.32 -32.16 -34.16
CA GLU A 78 -38.66 -32.11 -32.72
C GLU A 78 -37.49 -32.56 -31.83
N GLU A 79 -36.79 -33.61 -32.21
CA GLU A 79 -35.62 -34.09 -31.49
C GLU A 79 -34.51 -33.00 -31.43
N LEU A 80 -34.32 -32.26 -32.52
CA LEU A 80 -33.35 -31.16 -32.54
C LEU A 80 -33.74 -30.00 -31.63
N ARG A 81 -35.04 -29.65 -31.59
CA ARG A 81 -35.57 -28.62 -30.72
C ARG A 81 -35.40 -29.00 -29.23
N GLU A 82 -35.74 -30.25 -28.89
CA GLU A 82 -35.54 -30.78 -27.52
C GLU A 82 -34.10 -30.83 -27.12
N ALA A 83 -33.20 -31.29 -28.01
CA ALA A 83 -31.75 -31.30 -27.76
C ALA A 83 -31.22 -29.87 -27.49
N ARG A 84 -31.68 -28.90 -28.29
CA ARG A 84 -31.31 -27.49 -28.08
C ARG A 84 -31.84 -26.96 -26.78
N ARG A 85 -33.09 -27.18 -26.43
CA ARG A 85 -33.68 -26.80 -25.16
C ARG A 85 -32.90 -27.37 -24.00
N LYS A 86 -32.60 -28.66 -24.04
CA LYS A 86 -31.81 -29.32 -23.00
C LYS A 86 -30.40 -28.75 -22.87
N GLN A 87 -29.75 -28.42 -24.00
CA GLN A 87 -28.43 -27.80 -23.98
C GLN A 87 -28.46 -26.42 -23.31
N LEU A 88 -29.40 -25.56 -23.68
CA LEU A 88 -29.57 -24.23 -23.10
C LEU A 88 -29.91 -24.30 -21.61
N GLN A 89 -30.74 -25.29 -21.22
CA GLN A 89 -31.07 -25.48 -19.82
C GLN A 89 -29.84 -25.91 -18.99
N LEU A 90 -29.03 -26.83 -19.49
CA LEU A 90 -27.77 -27.23 -18.83
C LEU A 90 -26.79 -26.06 -18.68
N GLU A 91 -26.70 -25.21 -19.72
CA GLU A 91 -25.86 -23.99 -19.64
C GLU A 91 -26.40 -23.03 -18.58
N LYS A 92 -27.72 -22.81 -18.54
CA LYS A 92 -28.38 -21.97 -17.52
C LYS A 92 -28.12 -22.50 -16.11
N ASP A 93 -28.32 -23.78 -15.86
CA ASP A 93 -28.15 -24.42 -14.56
C ASP A 93 -26.68 -24.30 -14.08
N ARG A 94 -25.72 -24.46 -15.01
CA ARG A 94 -24.30 -24.23 -14.73
C ARG A 94 -24.02 -22.78 -14.31
N LEU A 95 -24.57 -21.80 -15.02
CA LEU A 95 -24.36 -20.38 -14.70
C LEU A 95 -25.01 -19.98 -13.38
N VAL A 96 -26.18 -20.53 -13.05
CA VAL A 96 -26.82 -20.35 -11.75
C VAL A 96 -25.95 -20.92 -10.62
N GLY A 97 -25.32 -22.09 -10.83
CA GLY A 97 -24.36 -22.65 -9.90
C GLY A 97 -23.15 -21.71 -9.70
N GLN A 98 -22.58 -21.19 -10.77
CA GLN A 98 -21.47 -20.21 -10.70
C GLN A 98 -21.85 -18.93 -9.97
N LEU A 99 -23.08 -18.42 -10.16
CA LEU A 99 -23.59 -17.27 -9.42
C LEU A 99 -23.59 -17.54 -7.91
N SER A 100 -24.10 -18.70 -7.49
CA SER A 100 -24.11 -19.07 -6.08
C SER A 100 -22.71 -19.15 -5.47
N GLU A 101 -21.71 -19.65 -6.22
CA GLU A 101 -20.31 -19.65 -5.78
C GLU A 101 -19.74 -18.24 -5.65
N ILE A 102 -20.07 -17.36 -6.59
CA ILE A 102 -19.66 -15.95 -6.55
C ILE A 102 -20.24 -15.26 -5.34
N ASP A 103 -21.54 -15.41 -5.05
CA ASP A 103 -22.20 -14.82 -3.89
C ASP A 103 -21.54 -15.26 -2.57
N GLN A 104 -21.20 -16.55 -2.44
CA GLN A 104 -20.48 -17.07 -1.27
C GLN A 104 -19.07 -16.48 -1.14
N ASN A 105 -18.35 -16.35 -2.26
CA ASN A 105 -16.99 -15.78 -2.26
C ASN A 105 -17.03 -14.28 -1.94
N GLN A 106 -18.02 -13.53 -2.43
CA GLN A 106 -18.22 -12.12 -2.10
C GLN A 106 -18.44 -11.94 -0.59
N ALA A 107 -19.35 -12.70 0.01
CA ALA A 107 -19.61 -12.63 1.45
C ALA A 107 -18.36 -12.94 2.29
N ARG A 108 -17.52 -13.90 1.83
CA ARG A 108 -16.26 -14.21 2.49
C ARG A 108 -15.26 -13.05 2.36
N LEU A 109 -15.09 -12.51 1.15
CA LEU A 109 -14.16 -11.40 0.91
C LEU A 109 -14.56 -10.14 1.67
N GLU A 110 -15.84 -9.83 1.76
CA GLU A 110 -16.32 -8.71 2.59
C GLU A 110 -15.92 -8.86 4.06
N THR A 111 -16.04 -10.07 4.60
CA THR A 111 -15.61 -10.37 5.97
C THR A 111 -14.10 -10.21 6.12
N GLU A 112 -13.32 -10.73 5.17
CA GLU A 112 -11.85 -10.61 5.17
C GLU A 112 -11.40 -9.14 5.04
N ILE A 113 -12.09 -8.33 4.24
CA ILE A 113 -11.84 -6.88 4.12
C ILE A 113 -12.08 -6.18 5.46
N GLN A 114 -13.18 -6.48 6.15
CA GLN A 114 -13.47 -5.90 7.47
C GLN A 114 -12.38 -6.23 8.50
N LEU A 115 -11.89 -7.46 8.49
CA LEU A 115 -10.79 -7.88 9.36
C LEU A 115 -9.50 -7.13 9.02
N ALA A 116 -9.11 -7.11 7.75
CA ALA A 116 -7.91 -6.40 7.29
C ALA A 116 -7.98 -4.88 7.57
N ASP A 117 -9.14 -4.25 7.42
CA ASP A 117 -9.35 -2.85 7.77
C ASP A 117 -9.20 -2.61 9.29
N SER A 118 -9.75 -3.49 10.11
CA SER A 118 -9.62 -3.39 11.57
C SER A 118 -8.16 -3.52 12.02
N GLU A 119 -7.40 -4.43 11.41
CA GLU A 119 -5.97 -4.61 11.66
C GLU A 119 -5.15 -3.40 11.19
N ALA A 120 -5.44 -2.86 10.01
CA ALA A 120 -4.80 -1.67 9.48
C ALA A 120 -5.02 -0.47 10.42
N TYR A 121 -6.23 -0.32 10.96
CA TYR A 121 -6.56 0.72 11.92
C TYR A 121 -5.78 0.55 13.24
N GLN A 122 -5.70 -0.65 13.76
CA GLN A 122 -4.92 -0.95 14.97
C GLN A 122 -3.42 -0.69 14.77
N GLN A 123 -2.85 -1.11 13.64
CA GLN A 123 -1.45 -0.87 13.31
C GLN A 123 -1.15 0.62 13.20
N SER A 124 -2.03 1.42 12.59
CA SER A 124 -1.88 2.86 12.48
C SER A 124 -1.96 3.55 13.86
N ALA A 125 -2.87 3.13 14.73
CA ALA A 125 -3.02 3.65 16.10
C ALA A 125 -1.78 3.32 16.97
N LEU A 126 -1.24 2.10 16.86
CA LEU A 126 -0.01 1.69 17.55
C LEU A 126 1.23 2.44 17.01
N GLY A 127 1.30 2.66 15.70
CA GLY A 127 2.35 3.45 15.07
C GLY A 127 2.37 4.89 15.56
N ALA A 128 1.20 5.52 15.65
CA ALA A 128 1.05 6.89 16.17
C ALA A 128 1.45 6.99 17.65
N SER A 129 1.13 5.98 18.47
CA SER A 129 1.52 5.96 19.89
C SER A 129 3.04 5.80 20.06
N LYS A 130 3.69 4.95 19.29
CA LYS A 130 5.15 4.77 19.30
C LYS A 130 5.90 6.04 18.88
N LEU A 131 5.40 6.76 17.89
CA LEU A 131 5.97 8.05 17.46
C LEU A 131 5.86 9.11 18.56
N ARG A 132 4.75 9.19 19.28
CA ARG A 132 4.61 10.12 20.42
C ARG A 132 5.62 9.83 21.53
N VAL A 133 5.76 8.57 21.91
CA VAL A 133 6.73 8.16 22.96
C VAL A 133 8.17 8.43 22.53
N SER A 134 8.52 8.26 21.25
CA SER A 134 9.86 8.56 20.76
C SER A 134 10.13 10.08 20.71
N LEU A 135 9.16 10.89 20.33
CA LEU A 135 9.27 12.35 20.34
C LEU A 135 9.45 12.90 21.76
N ASP A 136 8.71 12.40 22.74
CA ASP A 136 8.86 12.81 24.14
C ASP A 136 10.24 12.47 24.74
N ARG A 137 10.92 11.44 24.24
CA ARG A 137 12.29 11.12 24.64
C ARG A 137 13.37 11.98 23.98
N ILE A 138 13.13 12.45 22.76
CA ILE A 138 14.12 13.20 21.98
C ILE A 138 14.10 14.69 22.35
N THR A 139 12.95 15.25 22.68
CA THR A 139 12.82 16.67 23.01
C THR A 139 13.68 17.15 24.19
N PRO A 140 13.79 16.46 25.33
CA PRO A 140 14.64 16.91 26.45
C PRO A 140 16.13 16.79 26.08
N PHE A 141 16.53 15.78 25.31
CA PHE A 141 17.92 15.60 24.91
C PHE A 141 18.39 16.67 23.90
N MET A 142 17.54 17.02 22.95
CA MET A 142 17.81 18.10 21.99
C MET A 142 17.88 19.46 22.67
N ALA A 143 16.97 19.75 23.60
CA ALA A 143 16.97 21.01 24.33
C ALA A 143 18.25 21.18 25.19
N ALA A 144 18.66 20.15 25.93
CA ALA A 144 19.88 20.19 26.77
C ALA A 144 21.15 20.39 25.92
N ASN A 145 21.26 19.76 24.77
CA ASN A 145 22.43 19.93 23.92
C ASN A 145 22.43 21.25 23.13
N PHE A 146 21.25 21.79 22.80
CA PHE A 146 21.14 23.09 22.15
C PHE A 146 21.64 24.21 23.07
N PHE A 147 21.27 24.21 24.34
CA PHE A 147 21.78 25.19 25.30
C PHE A 147 23.29 25.08 25.51
N ARG A 148 23.87 23.89 25.54
CA ARG A 148 25.33 23.70 25.66
C ARG A 148 26.06 24.18 24.42
N LEU A 149 25.58 23.92 23.21
CA LEU A 149 26.16 24.42 21.99
C LEU A 149 26.04 25.94 21.87
N ALA A 150 24.92 26.53 22.25
CA ALA A 150 24.71 27.97 22.26
C ALA A 150 25.65 28.66 23.27
N ALA A 151 25.86 28.09 24.45
CA ALA A 151 26.78 28.61 25.46
C ALA A 151 28.26 28.56 24.97
N LEU A 152 28.66 27.47 24.32
CA LEU A 152 30.02 27.37 23.71
C LEU A 152 30.23 28.38 22.60
N PHE A 153 29.22 28.60 21.77
CA PHE A 153 29.29 29.59 20.68
C PHE A 153 29.43 31.01 21.22
N PHE A 154 28.69 31.31 22.28
CA PHE A 154 28.77 32.60 22.96
C PHE A 154 30.13 32.83 23.62
N ALA A 155 30.70 31.81 24.27
CA ALA A 155 32.04 31.88 24.86
C ALA A 155 33.12 32.14 23.78
N LEU A 156 33.04 31.50 22.62
CA LEU A 156 33.96 31.75 21.51
C LEU A 156 33.89 33.17 20.96
N ILE A 157 32.69 33.74 20.88
CA ILE A 157 32.52 35.15 20.46
C ILE A 157 33.17 36.10 21.47
N VAL A 158 32.95 35.88 22.76
CA VAL A 158 33.53 36.72 23.81
C VAL A 158 35.06 36.68 23.79
N VAL A 159 35.65 35.49 23.65
CA VAL A 159 37.11 35.30 23.51
C VAL A 159 37.63 36.00 22.26
N GLY A 160 36.96 35.87 21.13
CA GLY A 160 37.32 36.53 19.87
C GLY A 160 37.33 38.06 19.99
N VAL A 161 36.31 38.65 20.62
CA VAL A 161 36.23 40.09 20.87
C VAL A 161 37.33 40.56 21.84
N ALA A 162 37.64 39.80 22.90
CA ALA A 162 38.72 40.12 23.85
C ALA A 162 40.08 40.11 23.17
N LEU A 163 40.36 39.13 22.34
CA LEU A 163 41.61 39.06 21.55
C LEU A 163 41.74 40.19 20.56
N ALA A 164 40.68 40.57 19.87
CA ALA A 164 40.67 41.70 18.96
C ALA A 164 40.93 43.06 19.68
N ALA A 165 40.34 43.22 20.87
CA ALA A 165 40.58 44.40 21.70
C ALA A 165 42.03 44.46 22.22
N ALA A 166 42.60 43.32 22.64
CA ALA A 166 44.00 43.24 23.07
C ALA A 166 44.98 43.53 21.93
N ARG A 167 44.70 43.09 20.70
CA ARG A 167 45.51 43.43 19.52
C ARG A 167 45.44 44.95 19.21
N ARG A 168 44.30 45.59 19.30
CA ARG A 168 44.19 47.05 19.08
C ARG A 168 44.92 47.85 20.13
N ARG A 169 45.02 47.40 21.40
CA ARG A 169 45.80 48.06 22.43
C ARG A 169 47.34 47.96 22.21
N ARG A 170 47.82 46.87 21.63
CA ARG A 170 49.23 46.66 21.30
C ARG A 170 49.69 47.54 20.14
N THR A 171 48.84 47.74 19.13
CA THR A 171 49.20 48.57 17.97
C THR A 171 49.27 50.07 18.35
N ARG A 172 48.48 50.53 19.35
CA ARG A 172 48.56 51.92 19.80
C ARG A 172 49.80 52.22 20.64
N LYS A 173 50.42 51.27 21.28
CA LYS A 173 51.65 51.47 22.08
C LYS A 173 52.96 51.42 21.27
N LEU A 174 52.91 51.11 20.01
CA LEU A 174 54.07 51.05 19.11
C LEU A 174 54.12 52.23 18.12
N GLY A 175 53.19 53.18 18.26
CA GLY A 175 53.13 54.38 17.38
C GLY A 175 53.41 55.73 18.08
N ASP A 176 53.78 55.66 19.38
CA ASP A 176 54.38 56.79 20.15
C ASP A 176 55.85 56.48 20.43
#